data_e83d4449e2814cfbdea6144c846d3bac
#
_entry.id   e83d4449e2814cfbdea6144c846d3bac
#
_cell.length_a   1.000
_cell.length_b   1.000
_cell.length_c   1.000
_cell.angle_alpha   90.00
_cell.angle_beta   90.00
_cell.angle_gamma   90.00
#
_symmetry.space_group_name_H-M   'P 1'
#
loop_
_entity.id
_entity.type
_entity.pdbx_description
1 polymer ?
#
loop_
_entity_poly.entity_id
_entity_poly.type
_entity_poly.pdbx_seq_one_letter_code
_entity_poly.pdbx_strand_id
1 'polypeptide(L)'
;HIVVSVDLDRPVPEEFLGKLCFNLELVPHILFGKPWIMDKKQGIFPTQPNGPTLQTAGNHLHPYKEPDTTMRMPLEKLAHNRSAYNPATADTLIAEPYAVGRRFTSRPDDPCQRFTVESIDADLKLYDGRMNHNNGWFVLSSEVPAGKTKDAIHWIITPSIVEDWMYAPIVQVSQVGYHPAASKAAVIELDQRDSR
;
A
#
# COMPACT_ATOMS: atom_id res chain seq x y z
N HIS A 1 15.02 -0.42 14.73
CA HIS A 1 13.55 -0.27 14.72
C HIS A 1 13.19 1.20 14.61
N ILE A 2 12.10 1.47 13.92
CA ILE A 2 11.48 2.79 13.84
C ILE A 2 10.15 2.67 14.59
N VAL A 3 9.97 3.47 15.63
CA VAL A 3 8.71 3.53 16.37
C VAL A 3 7.89 4.69 15.84
N VAL A 4 6.67 4.43 15.44
CA VAL A 4 5.68 5.43 15.04
C VAL A 4 4.60 5.47 16.11
N SER A 5 4.46 6.61 16.76
CA SER A 5 3.41 6.87 17.73
C SER A 5 2.62 8.10 17.30
N VAL A 6 1.31 8.02 17.32
CA VAL A 6 0.41 9.13 17.00
C VAL A 6 -0.43 9.46 18.22
N ASP A 7 -0.29 10.69 18.70
CA ASP A 7 -1.14 11.24 19.75
C ASP A 7 -2.17 12.17 19.14
N LEU A 8 -3.35 12.22 19.72
CA LEU A 8 -4.44 13.09 19.30
C LEU A 8 -4.76 14.09 20.43
N ASP A 9 -5.07 15.31 20.07
CA ASP A 9 -5.50 16.34 21.03
C ASP A 9 -6.83 15.99 21.71
N ARG A 10 -7.68 15.23 21.03
CA ARG A 10 -8.99 14.76 21.50
C ARG A 10 -9.36 13.42 20.86
N PRO A 11 -10.24 12.63 21.49
CA PRO A 11 -10.75 11.41 20.90
C PRO A 11 -11.43 11.67 19.56
N VAL A 12 -11.36 10.67 18.66
CA VAL A 12 -12.04 10.71 17.37
C VAL A 12 -13.56 10.82 17.61
N PRO A 13 -14.25 11.80 17.02
CA PRO A 13 -15.70 11.89 17.08
C PRO A 13 -16.38 10.65 16.52
N GLU A 14 -17.54 10.29 17.06
CA GLU A 14 -18.25 9.06 16.75
C GLU A 14 -18.55 8.90 15.24
N GLU A 15 -18.88 9.99 14.57
CA GLU A 15 -19.17 10.01 13.12
C GLU A 15 -17.95 9.68 12.24
N PHE A 16 -16.73 9.73 12.79
CA PHE A 16 -15.48 9.38 12.08
C PHE A 16 -14.88 8.05 12.51
N LEU A 17 -15.49 7.35 13.46
CA LEU A 17 -15.02 6.01 13.84
C LEU A 17 -15.12 5.05 12.66
N GLY A 18 -14.05 4.26 12.44
CA GLY A 18 -13.92 3.38 11.29
C GLY A 18 -13.61 4.07 9.96
N LYS A 19 -13.50 5.41 9.94
CA LYS A 19 -13.21 6.20 8.73
C LYS A 19 -11.85 6.90 8.81
N LEU A 20 -11.35 7.16 10.00
CA LEU A 20 -10.05 7.77 10.21
C LEU A 20 -9.00 6.67 10.38
N CYS A 21 -8.02 6.65 9.48
CA CYS A 21 -6.96 5.65 9.45
C CYS A 21 -5.59 6.30 9.38
N PHE A 22 -4.61 5.60 9.92
CA PHE A 22 -3.19 5.86 9.66
C PHE A 22 -2.71 4.90 8.58
N ASN A 23 -2.08 5.42 7.53
CA ASN A 23 -1.71 4.65 6.35
C ASN A 23 -0.20 4.70 6.08
N LEU A 24 0.34 3.57 5.65
CA LEU A 24 1.64 3.45 5.00
C LEU A 24 1.40 3.03 3.55
N GLU A 25 1.71 3.92 2.63
CA GLU A 25 1.56 3.68 1.21
C GLU A 25 2.83 3.04 0.63
N LEU A 26 2.67 1.95 -0.09
CA LEU A 26 3.75 1.14 -0.62
C LEU A 26 3.81 1.27 -2.14
N VAL A 27 4.97 1.67 -2.65
CA VAL A 27 5.21 1.87 -4.09
C VAL A 27 5.00 0.56 -4.85
N PRO A 28 4.02 0.47 -5.75
CA PRO A 28 3.59 -0.81 -6.29
C PRO A 28 4.60 -1.45 -7.25
N HIS A 29 5.30 -0.68 -8.08
CA HIS A 29 6.16 -1.24 -9.12
C HIS A 29 7.33 -2.08 -8.59
N ILE A 30 7.85 -1.76 -7.39
CA ILE A 30 8.91 -2.55 -6.74
C ILE A 30 8.36 -3.79 -6.02
N LEU A 31 7.03 -3.90 -5.88
CA LEU A 31 6.35 -4.96 -5.16
C LEU A 31 5.64 -5.96 -6.07
N PHE A 32 5.40 -5.64 -7.33
CA PHE A 32 4.71 -6.54 -8.25
C PHE A 32 5.35 -7.93 -8.29
N GLY A 33 4.55 -8.96 -8.08
CA GLY A 33 5.00 -10.35 -8.03
C GLY A 33 5.78 -10.73 -6.76
N LYS A 34 5.95 -9.81 -5.81
CA LYS A 34 6.68 -10.08 -4.57
C LYS A 34 5.74 -10.60 -3.47
N PRO A 35 6.23 -11.51 -2.62
CA PRO A 35 5.43 -12.06 -1.54
C PRO A 35 5.25 -11.08 -0.39
N TRP A 36 4.17 -11.30 0.36
CA TRP A 36 3.90 -10.68 1.65
C TRP A 36 3.34 -11.71 2.63
N ILE A 37 3.52 -11.44 3.92
CA ILE A 37 2.95 -12.22 5.03
C ILE A 37 2.23 -11.26 5.98
N MET A 38 1.03 -11.63 6.39
CA MET A 38 0.27 -10.97 7.45
C MET A 38 -0.14 -12.04 8.47
N ASP A 39 0.55 -12.07 9.61
CA ASP A 39 0.44 -13.14 10.62
C ASP A 39 0.56 -14.54 9.97
N LYS A 40 -0.56 -15.28 9.87
CA LYS A 40 -0.61 -16.61 9.27
C LYS A 40 -1.03 -16.61 7.78
N LYS A 41 -1.45 -15.46 7.26
CA LYS A 41 -1.89 -15.31 5.87
C LYS A 41 -0.73 -14.83 5.01
N GLN A 42 -0.62 -15.37 3.82
CA GLN A 42 0.41 -14.96 2.86
C GLN A 42 -0.21 -14.73 1.49
N GLY A 43 0.48 -13.96 0.67
CA GLY A 43 0.06 -13.68 -0.69
C GLY A 43 1.15 -13.02 -1.50
N ILE A 44 0.80 -12.63 -2.70
CA ILE A 44 1.67 -11.96 -3.66
C ILE A 44 1.02 -10.63 -4.04
N PHE A 45 1.81 -9.57 -4.11
CA PHE A 45 1.36 -8.30 -4.64
C PHE A 45 1.06 -8.44 -6.14
N PRO A 46 -0.20 -8.29 -6.57
CA PRO A 46 -0.56 -8.55 -7.96
C PRO A 46 -0.12 -7.39 -8.87
N THR A 47 0.31 -7.72 -10.08
CA THR A 47 0.61 -6.74 -11.12
C THR A 47 -0.65 -5.96 -11.53
N GLN A 48 -1.75 -6.69 -11.75
CA GLN A 48 -3.05 -6.08 -12.04
C GLN A 48 -3.83 -5.83 -10.76
N PRO A 49 -4.61 -4.74 -10.65
CA PRO A 49 -5.52 -4.54 -9.54
C PRO A 49 -6.43 -5.75 -9.37
N ASN A 50 -6.42 -6.35 -8.19
CA ASN A 50 -7.09 -7.63 -7.94
C ASN A 50 -7.32 -7.84 -6.44
N GLY A 51 -7.94 -6.89 -5.78
CA GLY A 51 -8.33 -7.01 -4.38
C GLY A 51 -9.80 -7.40 -4.23
N PRO A 52 -10.22 -7.90 -3.07
CA PRO A 52 -11.60 -8.02 -2.73
C PRO A 52 -12.26 -6.65 -2.68
N THR A 53 -13.54 -6.57 -3.05
CA THR A 53 -14.31 -5.34 -3.06
C THR A 53 -15.69 -5.57 -2.51
N LEU A 54 -16.20 -4.58 -1.80
CA LEU A 54 -17.59 -4.46 -1.39
C LEU A 54 -18.30 -3.51 -2.37
N GLN A 55 -19.45 -3.90 -2.87
CA GLN A 55 -20.29 -3.05 -3.69
C GLN A 55 -21.31 -2.32 -2.81
N THR A 56 -21.47 -1.02 -3.03
CA THR A 56 -22.55 -0.25 -2.43
C THR A 56 -23.65 -0.02 -3.47
N ALA A 57 -24.92 -0.13 -3.06
CA ALA A 57 -26.04 0.07 -3.95
C ALA A 57 -26.55 1.51 -3.91
N GLY A 58 -26.75 2.09 -5.09
CA GLY A 58 -27.59 3.27 -5.45
C GLY A 58 -27.49 4.54 -4.61
N ASN A 59 -27.04 4.43 -3.41
CA ASN A 59 -26.79 5.53 -2.52
C ASN A 59 -25.54 5.20 -1.72
N HIS A 60 -24.48 5.96 -1.87
CA HIS A 60 -23.17 5.76 -1.25
C HIS A 60 -23.15 5.53 0.26
N LEU A 61 -24.28 5.68 0.91
CA LEU A 61 -24.44 5.57 2.35
C LEU A 61 -24.85 4.16 2.83
N HIS A 62 -25.18 3.24 1.92
CA HIS A 62 -25.64 1.93 2.31
C HIS A 62 -24.81 0.83 1.66
N PRO A 63 -23.97 0.10 2.43
CA PRO A 63 -23.32 -1.10 1.92
C PRO A 63 -24.39 -2.11 1.48
N TYR A 64 -24.15 -2.77 0.38
CA TYR A 64 -25.00 -3.83 -0.12
C TYR A 64 -25.07 -4.94 0.93
N LYS A 65 -26.28 -5.33 1.33
CA LYS A 65 -26.51 -6.27 2.45
C LYS A 65 -26.41 -7.74 2.07
N GLU A 66 -26.16 -8.07 0.83
CA GLU A 66 -26.08 -9.44 0.39
C GLU A 66 -24.75 -10.09 0.79
N PRO A 67 -24.77 -11.31 1.37
CA PRO A 67 -23.56 -11.93 1.93
C PRO A 67 -22.46 -12.29 0.93
N ASP A 68 -22.74 -12.28 -0.37
CA ASP A 68 -21.80 -12.68 -1.43
C ASP A 68 -21.22 -11.50 -2.23
N THR A 69 -21.20 -10.31 -1.69
CA THR A 69 -20.83 -9.09 -2.41
C THR A 69 -19.35 -8.78 -2.49
N THR A 70 -18.49 -9.65 -2.00
CA THR A 70 -17.04 -9.55 -2.29
C THR A 70 -16.77 -9.97 -3.73
N MET A 71 -16.82 -9.03 -4.63
CA MET A 71 -16.50 -9.26 -6.03
C MET A 71 -15.04 -8.87 -6.33
N ARG A 72 -14.34 -9.71 -7.08
CA ARG A 72 -13.17 -9.23 -7.82
C ARG A 72 -13.66 -8.36 -8.96
N MET A 73 -13.14 -7.15 -9.05
CA MET A 73 -13.50 -6.28 -10.15
C MET A 73 -12.99 -6.87 -11.46
N PRO A 74 -13.83 -7.08 -12.48
CA PRO A 74 -13.38 -7.50 -13.80
C PRO A 74 -12.39 -6.49 -14.38
N LEU A 75 -11.34 -6.99 -15.04
CA LEU A 75 -10.29 -6.16 -15.66
C LEU A 75 -10.86 -5.10 -16.60
N GLU A 76 -11.92 -5.42 -17.32
CA GLU A 76 -12.63 -4.51 -18.23
C GLU A 76 -13.21 -3.30 -17.53
N LYS A 77 -13.77 -3.49 -16.32
CA LYS A 77 -14.26 -2.36 -15.52
C LYS A 77 -13.14 -1.50 -14.98
N LEU A 78 -11.99 -2.08 -14.64
CA LEU A 78 -10.81 -1.34 -14.21
C LEU A 78 -10.21 -0.49 -15.34
N ALA A 79 -10.20 -1.01 -16.57
CA ALA A 79 -9.69 -0.29 -17.75
C ALA A 79 -10.54 0.94 -18.09
N HIS A 80 -11.85 0.89 -17.89
CA HIS A 80 -12.80 1.92 -18.28
C HIS A 80 -13.31 2.80 -17.16
N ASN A 81 -13.29 2.32 -15.92
CA ASN A 81 -13.80 3.05 -14.75
C ASN A 81 -12.75 3.13 -13.65
N ARG A 82 -11.80 4.03 -13.81
CA ARG A 82 -10.75 4.28 -12.83
C ARG A 82 -11.27 4.79 -11.48
N SER A 83 -12.52 5.21 -11.41
CA SER A 83 -13.12 5.76 -10.18
C SER A 83 -13.91 4.73 -9.39
N ALA A 84 -13.98 3.48 -9.81
CA ALA A 84 -14.82 2.45 -9.19
C ALA A 84 -16.30 2.86 -8.96
N TYR A 85 -16.70 4.03 -9.46
CA TYR A 85 -18.04 4.57 -9.38
C TYR A 85 -18.77 4.38 -10.70
N ASN A 86 -19.94 3.78 -10.66
CA ASN A 86 -20.82 3.68 -11.82
C ASN A 86 -21.92 4.74 -11.73
N PRO A 87 -21.82 5.84 -12.52
CA PRO A 87 -22.82 6.92 -12.47
C PRO A 87 -24.23 6.49 -12.91
N ALA A 88 -24.33 5.43 -13.71
CA ALA A 88 -25.63 4.95 -14.20
C ALA A 88 -26.45 4.24 -13.12
N THR A 89 -25.78 3.54 -12.21
CA THR A 89 -26.41 2.80 -11.11
C THR A 89 -26.17 3.44 -9.76
N ALA A 90 -25.32 4.47 -9.69
CA ALA A 90 -24.81 5.07 -8.47
C ALA A 90 -24.11 4.05 -7.52
N ASP A 91 -23.64 2.94 -8.08
CA ASP A 91 -22.90 1.93 -7.33
C ASP A 91 -21.45 2.34 -7.15
N THR A 92 -20.92 2.10 -5.98
CA THR A 92 -19.52 2.31 -5.65
C THR A 92 -18.90 1.00 -5.22
N LEU A 93 -17.71 0.72 -5.73
CA LEU A 93 -16.89 -0.39 -5.26
C LEU A 93 -15.90 0.12 -4.21
N ILE A 94 -15.93 -0.50 -3.04
CA ILE A 94 -15.04 -0.19 -1.92
C ILE A 94 -14.05 -1.32 -1.81
N ALA A 95 -12.75 -1.02 -1.80
CA ALA A 95 -11.72 -2.02 -1.58
C ALA A 95 -11.84 -2.60 -0.17
N GLU A 96 -11.76 -3.92 -0.08
CA GLU A 96 -11.61 -4.63 1.18
C GLU A 96 -10.17 -5.11 1.35
N PRO A 97 -9.72 -5.38 2.58
CA PRO A 97 -8.34 -5.78 2.80
C PRO A 97 -8.07 -7.19 2.27
N TYR A 98 -6.91 -7.39 1.66
CA TYR A 98 -6.40 -8.73 1.37
C TYR A 98 -6.22 -9.57 2.64
N ALA A 99 -5.77 -8.90 3.69
CA ALA A 99 -5.49 -9.51 4.97
C ALA A 99 -5.66 -8.49 6.09
N VAL A 100 -6.00 -9.00 7.27
CA VAL A 100 -6.04 -8.28 8.53
C VAL A 100 -5.20 -9.05 9.54
N GLY A 101 -4.39 -8.35 10.33
CA GLY A 101 -3.52 -8.95 11.33
C GLY A 101 -2.77 -7.92 12.13
N ARG A 102 -1.79 -8.36 12.91
CA ARG A 102 -0.97 -7.49 13.77
C ARG A 102 0.46 -7.32 13.28
N ARG A 103 0.92 -8.24 12.47
CA ARG A 103 2.28 -8.23 11.94
C ARG A 103 2.26 -8.45 10.44
N PHE A 104 2.76 -7.47 9.72
CA PHE A 104 2.93 -7.51 8.27
C PHE A 104 4.40 -7.58 7.91
N THR A 105 4.77 -8.43 6.95
CA THR A 105 6.10 -8.50 6.36
C THR A 105 6.00 -8.41 4.86
N SER A 106 6.65 -7.41 4.29
CA SER A 106 6.82 -7.26 2.85
C SER A 106 8.13 -7.94 2.42
N ARG A 107 8.09 -8.66 1.30
CA ARG A 107 9.25 -9.32 0.69
C ARG A 107 10.05 -10.18 1.69
N PRO A 108 9.39 -11.14 2.35
CA PRO A 108 10.06 -12.00 3.34
C PRO A 108 11.24 -12.80 2.77
N ASP A 109 11.26 -13.00 1.44
CA ASP A 109 12.28 -13.70 0.66
C ASP A 109 13.51 -12.84 0.32
N ASP A 110 13.44 -11.53 0.52
CA ASP A 110 14.50 -10.60 0.12
C ASP A 110 15.19 -9.97 1.33
N PRO A 111 16.40 -10.39 1.66
CA PRO A 111 17.11 -9.86 2.82
C PRO A 111 17.50 -8.38 2.70
N CYS A 112 17.52 -7.83 1.47
CA CYS A 112 17.90 -6.44 1.22
C CYS A 112 16.72 -5.46 1.30
N GLN A 113 15.50 -5.94 0.99
CA GLN A 113 14.34 -5.06 0.87
C GLN A 113 13.16 -5.50 1.74
N ARG A 114 13.35 -6.51 2.56
CA ARG A 114 12.36 -6.93 3.54
C ARG A 114 12.16 -5.85 4.61
N PHE A 115 10.93 -5.61 4.96
CA PHE A 115 10.58 -4.87 6.16
C PHE A 115 9.35 -5.47 6.83
N THR A 116 9.25 -5.27 8.12
CA THR A 116 8.12 -5.72 8.94
C THR A 116 7.48 -4.53 9.63
N VAL A 117 6.16 -4.51 9.69
CA VAL A 117 5.37 -3.57 10.49
C VAL A 117 4.57 -4.37 11.51
N GLU A 118 4.72 -4.01 12.78
CA GLU A 118 3.92 -4.56 13.88
C GLU A 118 3.06 -3.45 14.46
N SER A 119 1.77 -3.72 14.63
CA SER A 119 0.85 -2.81 15.30
C SER A 119 0.54 -3.34 16.69
N ILE A 120 0.72 -2.49 17.69
CA ILE A 120 0.58 -2.88 19.11
C ILE A 120 -0.90 -2.92 19.50
N ASP A 121 -1.67 -1.93 19.08
CA ASP A 121 -3.03 -1.70 19.62
C ASP A 121 -4.16 -1.95 18.63
N ALA A 122 -3.96 -1.68 17.34
CA ALA A 122 -4.98 -1.79 16.31
C ALA A 122 -4.59 -2.81 15.25
N ASP A 123 -5.55 -3.35 14.54
CA ASP A 123 -5.26 -4.25 13.43
C ASP A 123 -4.64 -3.49 12.25
N LEU A 124 -3.69 -4.15 11.60
CA LEU A 124 -3.19 -3.78 10.28
C LEU A 124 -4.11 -4.38 9.22
N LYS A 125 -4.43 -3.60 8.21
CA LYS A 125 -5.23 -4.00 7.05
C LYS A 125 -4.42 -3.73 5.78
N LEU A 126 -4.20 -4.74 4.95
CA LEU A 126 -3.48 -4.60 3.68
C LEU A 126 -4.48 -4.49 2.52
N TYR A 127 -4.42 -3.38 1.79
CA TYR A 127 -5.30 -3.10 0.65
C TYR A 127 -4.54 -2.98 -0.66
N ASP A 128 -5.25 -3.25 -1.76
CA ASP A 128 -4.88 -2.73 -3.07
C ASP A 128 -5.55 -1.36 -3.27
N GLY A 129 -4.83 -0.28 -3.01
CA GLY A 129 -5.35 1.07 -3.14
C GLY A 129 -5.70 1.44 -4.59
N ARG A 130 -5.20 0.71 -5.58
CA ARG A 130 -5.57 0.87 -6.99
C ARG A 130 -7.04 0.52 -7.25
N MET A 131 -7.65 -0.27 -6.36
CA MET A 131 -9.08 -0.56 -6.38
C MET A 131 -9.94 0.65 -5.96
N ASN A 132 -9.35 1.60 -5.26
CA ASN A 132 -9.97 2.84 -4.77
C ASN A 132 -9.65 4.05 -5.63
N HIS A 133 -9.38 3.92 -6.88
CA HIS A 133 -9.24 4.96 -7.90
C HIS A 133 -8.25 6.12 -7.64
N ASN A 134 -7.76 6.33 -6.47
CA ASN A 134 -7.16 7.63 -6.13
C ASN A 134 -5.64 7.66 -6.02
N ASN A 135 -4.95 6.61 -5.58
CA ASN A 135 -3.52 6.73 -5.35
C ASN A 135 -2.63 5.74 -6.11
N GLY A 136 -3.16 4.64 -6.59
CA GLY A 136 -2.37 3.66 -7.33
C GLY A 136 -1.36 2.88 -6.50
N TRP A 137 -1.46 2.87 -5.16
CA TRP A 137 -0.54 2.26 -4.23
C TRP A 137 -1.13 1.02 -3.54
N PHE A 138 -0.29 0.14 -3.02
CA PHE A 138 -0.73 -0.77 -1.96
C PHE A 138 -0.72 -0.01 -0.63
N VAL A 139 -1.68 -0.29 0.23
CA VAL A 139 -1.85 0.46 1.47
C VAL A 139 -1.89 -0.49 2.66
N LEU A 140 -1.01 -0.26 3.61
CA LEU A 140 -1.10 -0.83 4.94
C LEU A 140 -1.74 0.21 5.86
N SER A 141 -2.85 -0.16 6.49
CA SER A 141 -3.72 0.78 7.21
C SER A 141 -4.03 0.27 8.60
N SER A 142 -4.15 1.18 9.57
CA SER A 142 -4.81 0.92 10.86
C SER A 142 -5.85 1.97 11.14
N GLU A 143 -7.02 1.55 11.58
CA GLU A 143 -8.05 2.46 12.07
C GLU A 143 -7.62 3.06 13.41
N VAL A 144 -7.92 4.33 13.60
CA VAL A 144 -7.72 4.99 14.89
C VAL A 144 -8.77 4.50 15.87
N PRO A 145 -8.38 3.88 17.01
CA PRO A 145 -9.32 3.33 17.97
C PRO A 145 -10.18 4.40 18.65
N ALA A 146 -11.42 4.04 18.96
CA ALA A 146 -12.33 4.90 19.71
C ALA A 146 -11.75 5.24 21.10
N GLY A 147 -11.92 6.49 21.51
CA GLY A 147 -11.56 6.96 22.85
C GLY A 147 -10.06 7.11 23.13
N LYS A 148 -9.17 6.62 22.27
CA LYS A 148 -7.73 6.77 22.42
C LYS A 148 -7.25 8.14 21.97
N THR A 149 -6.40 8.75 22.80
CA THR A 149 -5.69 10.00 22.48
C THR A 149 -4.19 9.84 22.58
N LYS A 150 -3.71 9.01 23.50
CA LYS A 150 -2.29 8.69 23.67
C LYS A 150 -1.98 7.40 22.97
N ASP A 151 -0.89 7.38 22.18
CA ASP A 151 -0.53 6.24 21.34
C ASP A 151 -1.73 5.68 20.57
N ALA A 152 -2.55 6.57 20.01
CA ALA A 152 -3.74 6.18 19.24
C ALA A 152 -3.40 5.27 18.06
N ILE A 153 -2.21 5.46 17.49
CA ILE A 153 -1.52 4.51 16.63
C ILE A 153 -0.14 4.26 17.23
N HIS A 154 0.23 2.99 17.31
CA HIS A 154 1.56 2.59 17.77
C HIS A 154 2.08 1.46 16.90
N TRP A 155 2.98 1.80 15.98
CA TRP A 155 3.61 0.85 15.07
C TRP A 155 5.11 0.73 15.33
N ILE A 156 5.63 -0.48 15.15
CA ILE A 156 7.06 -0.75 15.13
C ILE A 156 7.43 -1.20 13.72
N ILE A 157 8.23 -0.40 13.02
CA ILE A 157 8.73 -0.73 11.69
C ILE A 157 10.15 -1.23 11.81
N THR A 158 10.38 -2.44 11.33
CA THR A 158 11.69 -3.09 11.31
C THR A 158 12.14 -3.29 9.88
N PRO A 159 12.98 -2.39 9.34
CA PRO A 159 13.63 -2.62 8.05
C PRO A 159 14.68 -3.71 8.18
N SER A 160 14.95 -4.42 7.10
CA SER A 160 16.13 -5.27 7.01
C SER A 160 17.38 -4.41 6.90
N ILE A 161 18.43 -4.82 7.59
CA ILE A 161 19.74 -4.17 7.54
C ILE A 161 20.73 -5.22 7.04
N VAL A 162 21.40 -4.91 5.96
CA VAL A 162 22.50 -5.72 5.41
C VAL A 162 23.76 -4.93 5.63
N GLU A 163 24.67 -5.47 6.47
CA GLU A 163 25.99 -4.88 6.69
C GLU A 163 26.75 -4.77 5.35
N ASP A 164 27.47 -3.69 5.18
CA ASP A 164 28.29 -3.41 3.98
C ASP A 164 27.50 -3.45 2.65
N TRP A 165 26.16 -3.37 2.69
CA TRP A 165 25.38 -3.28 1.48
C TRP A 165 25.73 -2.01 0.71
N MET A 166 26.04 -2.17 -0.57
CA MET A 166 26.24 -1.08 -1.53
C MET A 166 25.33 -1.33 -2.73
N TYR A 167 24.76 -0.28 -3.28
CA TYR A 167 24.03 -0.44 -4.53
C TYR A 167 24.99 -0.61 -5.71
N ALA A 168 24.55 -1.38 -6.71
CA ALA A 168 25.33 -1.56 -7.93
C ALA A 168 25.45 -0.22 -8.69
N PRO A 169 26.58 0.02 -9.38
CA PRO A 169 26.72 1.22 -10.20
C PRO A 169 25.55 1.38 -11.18
N ILE A 170 25.00 2.59 -11.25
CA ILE A 170 23.89 2.92 -12.13
C ILE A 170 24.41 3.80 -13.26
N VAL A 171 24.19 3.38 -14.50
CA VAL A 171 24.52 4.18 -15.68
C VAL A 171 23.30 4.99 -16.09
N GLN A 172 23.40 6.29 -16.00
CA GLN A 172 22.35 7.22 -16.36
C GLN A 172 22.68 7.88 -17.72
N VAL A 173 21.70 7.87 -18.61
CA VAL A 173 21.76 8.49 -19.93
C VAL A 173 20.52 9.34 -20.15
N SER A 174 20.55 10.23 -21.14
CA SER A 174 19.37 11.01 -21.49
C SER A 174 18.24 10.10 -21.94
N GLN A 175 17.10 10.17 -21.24
CA GLN A 175 15.90 9.39 -21.58
C GLN A 175 15.17 9.91 -22.83
N VAL A 176 15.40 11.15 -23.22
CA VAL A 176 14.88 11.72 -24.48
C VAL A 176 15.77 11.42 -25.68
N GLY A 177 16.89 10.72 -25.43
CA GLY A 177 17.89 10.39 -26.45
C GLY A 177 18.88 11.53 -26.73
N TYR A 178 19.69 11.33 -27.75
CA TYR A 178 20.72 12.29 -28.20
C TYR A 178 20.55 12.54 -29.69
N HIS A 179 20.70 13.80 -30.09
CA HIS A 179 20.80 14.12 -31.50
C HIS A 179 22.00 13.37 -32.13
N PRO A 180 21.90 12.82 -33.35
CA PRO A 180 22.96 12.03 -33.96
C PRO A 180 24.33 12.75 -34.02
N ALA A 181 24.33 14.05 -34.25
CA ALA A 181 25.51 14.87 -34.33
C ALA A 181 26.00 15.46 -32.98
N ALA A 182 25.25 15.26 -31.89
CA ALA A 182 25.66 15.74 -30.57
C ALA A 182 26.59 14.75 -29.87
N SER A 183 27.44 15.25 -29.00
CA SER A 183 28.24 14.41 -28.11
C SER A 183 27.28 13.61 -27.19
N LYS A 184 27.63 12.35 -26.95
CA LYS A 184 26.91 11.47 -26.05
C LYS A 184 27.62 11.45 -24.70
N ALA A 185 26.85 11.60 -23.64
CA ALA A 185 27.37 11.53 -22.28
C ALA A 185 26.53 10.52 -21.47
N ALA A 186 27.23 9.81 -20.59
CA ALA A 186 26.61 8.99 -19.56
C ALA A 186 27.19 9.39 -18.21
N VAL A 187 26.38 9.33 -17.17
CA VAL A 187 26.81 9.53 -15.78
C VAL A 187 26.79 8.18 -15.10
N ILE A 188 27.88 7.81 -14.44
CA ILE A 188 27.93 6.63 -13.60
C ILE A 188 27.76 7.11 -12.16
N GLU A 189 26.67 6.68 -11.56
CA GLU A 189 26.37 6.91 -10.15
C GLU A 189 26.89 5.72 -9.34
N LEU A 190 27.71 6.00 -8.37
CA LEU A 190 28.31 5.01 -7.47
C LEU A 190 27.80 5.23 -6.05
N ASP A 191 27.75 4.15 -5.26
CA ASP A 191 27.56 4.25 -3.81
C ASP A 191 28.69 5.09 -3.21
N GLN A 192 28.36 5.96 -2.24
CA GLN A 192 29.35 6.83 -1.60
C GLN A 192 30.52 6.05 -0.99
N ARG A 193 30.33 4.80 -0.65
CA ARG A 193 31.36 3.91 -0.08
C ARG A 193 32.12 3.12 -1.14
N ASP A 194 31.74 3.24 -2.41
CA ASP A 194 32.41 2.55 -3.50
C ASP A 194 33.72 3.27 -3.81
N SER A 195 34.83 2.60 -3.56
CA SER A 195 36.16 3.12 -3.74
C SER A 195 36.82 2.72 -5.08
N ARG A 196 36.05 2.12 -5.97
CA ARG A 196 36.56 1.65 -7.30
C ARG A 196 36.67 2.77 -8.30
#